data_8439684e3caf38b805338257bc7d9411
#
_entry.id   8439684e3caf38b805338257bc7d9411
#
_cell.length_a   1.000
_cell.length_b   1.000
_cell.length_c   1.000
_cell.angle_alpha   90.00
_cell.angle_beta   90.00
_cell.angle_gamma   90.00
#
_symmetry.space_group_name_H-M   'P 1'
#
loop_
_entity.id
_entity.type
_entity.pdbx_description
1 polymer ?
#
loop_
_entity_poly.entity_id
_entity_poly.type
_entity_poly.pdbx_seq_one_letter_code
_entity_poly.pdbx_strand_id
1 'polypeptide(L)'
;MTKSKVMEMHNVGIVVENLDNAISFFTEIGLTLEGRMMVEGEWAGRVTGLGNQSVEIAMMVTPDRHSRLELSQFIAPQTIADHRTAPVNSLGYLRIMFRVNNLDELLQRLEKYGAKIVGEVVQFGDVYRLCYIRGTEGLLIGLAEQLVNATATDVLENKS
;
A
#
# COMPACT_ATOMS: atom_id res chain seq x y z
N MET A 1 -10.46 -26.90 24.20
CA MET A 1 -10.67 -25.70 23.35
C MET A 1 -9.42 -25.43 22.51
N THR A 2 -9.62 -25.20 21.23
CA THR A 2 -8.54 -24.84 20.33
C THR A 2 -8.09 -23.39 20.61
N LYS A 3 -6.78 -23.18 20.72
CA LYS A 3 -6.22 -21.84 20.90
C LYS A 3 -6.52 -20.99 19.68
N SER A 4 -7.05 -19.78 19.89
CA SER A 4 -7.28 -18.82 18.81
C SER A 4 -5.96 -18.40 18.17
N LYS A 5 -5.96 -18.25 16.85
CA LYS A 5 -4.79 -17.84 16.06
C LYS A 5 -5.20 -17.02 14.86
N VAL A 6 -4.24 -16.29 14.30
CA VAL A 6 -4.44 -15.59 13.03
C VAL A 6 -4.71 -16.62 11.93
N MET A 7 -5.73 -16.35 11.10
CA MET A 7 -6.06 -17.17 9.93
C MET A 7 -5.45 -16.60 8.66
N GLU A 8 -5.54 -15.27 8.48
CA GLU A 8 -5.04 -14.56 7.31
C GLU A 8 -4.82 -13.08 7.63
N MET A 9 -4.06 -12.40 6.80
CA MET A 9 -4.02 -10.95 6.83
C MET A 9 -5.09 -10.42 5.88
N HIS A 10 -6.12 -9.78 6.44
CA HIS A 10 -7.31 -9.38 5.67
C HIS A 10 -7.02 -8.17 4.76
N ASN A 11 -6.48 -7.10 5.31
CA ASN A 11 -6.13 -5.91 4.56
C ASN A 11 -5.10 -5.05 5.29
N VAL A 12 -4.54 -4.09 4.56
CA VAL A 12 -3.79 -2.97 5.12
C VAL A 12 -4.61 -1.70 4.88
N GLY A 13 -4.87 -0.97 5.95
CA GLY A 13 -5.64 0.28 5.87
C GLY A 13 -4.73 1.48 5.69
N ILE A 14 -5.12 2.39 4.80
CA ILE A 14 -4.41 3.64 4.55
C ILE A 14 -5.43 4.77 4.56
N VAL A 15 -5.23 5.76 5.42
CA VAL A 15 -6.02 6.98 5.41
C VAL A 15 -5.43 7.93 4.39
N VAL A 16 -6.26 8.40 3.46
CA VAL A 16 -5.86 9.31 2.38
C VAL A 16 -6.72 10.56 2.40
N GLU A 17 -6.20 11.62 1.81
CA GLU A 17 -6.91 12.88 1.69
C GLU A 17 -7.89 12.89 0.50
N ASN A 18 -7.51 12.24 -0.60
CA ASN A 18 -8.31 12.17 -1.82
C ASN A 18 -8.45 10.73 -2.28
N LEU A 19 -9.62 10.15 -2.04
CA LEU A 19 -9.88 8.75 -2.35
C LEU A 19 -9.83 8.45 -3.85
N ASP A 20 -10.35 9.35 -4.68
CA ASP A 20 -10.34 9.16 -6.15
C ASP A 20 -8.92 9.11 -6.70
N ASN A 21 -8.05 10.01 -6.26
CA ASN A 21 -6.65 10.01 -6.68
C ASN A 21 -5.92 8.75 -6.21
N ALA A 22 -6.18 8.31 -4.98
CA ALA A 22 -5.58 7.10 -4.45
C ALA A 22 -6.04 5.85 -5.22
N ILE A 23 -7.33 5.74 -5.53
CA ILE A 23 -7.86 4.65 -6.35
C ILE A 23 -7.17 4.64 -7.72
N SER A 24 -7.04 5.80 -8.37
CA SER A 24 -6.40 5.90 -9.68
C SER A 24 -4.94 5.47 -9.64
N PHE A 25 -4.20 5.88 -8.61
CA PHE A 25 -2.80 5.50 -8.43
C PHE A 25 -2.63 3.98 -8.26
N PHE A 26 -3.40 3.38 -7.36
CA PHE A 26 -3.29 1.94 -7.11
C PHE A 26 -3.82 1.10 -8.27
N THR A 27 -4.80 1.61 -9.01
CA THR A 27 -5.25 0.98 -10.27
C THR A 27 -4.12 0.99 -11.31
N GLU A 28 -3.36 2.06 -11.41
CA GLU A 28 -2.22 2.15 -12.34
C GLU A 28 -1.11 1.14 -11.99
N ILE A 29 -0.90 0.87 -10.71
CA ILE A 29 0.05 -0.16 -10.26
C ILE A 29 -0.44 -1.56 -10.64
N GLY A 30 -1.74 -1.78 -10.71
CA GLY A 30 -2.33 -3.06 -11.11
C GLY A 30 -3.37 -3.61 -10.15
N LEU A 31 -3.74 -2.88 -9.10
CA LEU A 31 -4.83 -3.31 -8.23
C LEU A 31 -6.18 -3.02 -8.89
N THR A 32 -7.18 -3.78 -8.48
CA THR A 32 -8.57 -3.62 -8.94
C THR A 32 -9.44 -3.14 -7.80
N LEU A 33 -10.31 -2.17 -8.09
CA LEU A 33 -11.33 -1.73 -7.12
C LEU A 33 -12.39 -2.81 -6.98
N GLU A 34 -12.51 -3.40 -5.79
CA GLU A 34 -13.57 -4.39 -5.48
C GLU A 34 -14.86 -3.72 -5.08
N GLY A 35 -14.79 -2.63 -4.34
CA GLY A 35 -15.96 -1.96 -3.84
C GLY A 35 -15.63 -0.62 -3.22
N ARG A 36 -16.64 0.22 -3.15
CA ARG A 36 -16.56 1.55 -2.56
C ARG A 36 -17.84 1.80 -1.78
N MET A 37 -17.73 2.30 -0.57
CA MET A 37 -18.91 2.52 0.26
C MET A 37 -18.67 3.60 1.32
N MET A 38 -19.76 4.20 1.74
CA MET A 38 -19.79 5.10 2.90
C MET A 38 -20.02 4.27 4.16
N VAL A 39 -19.17 4.46 5.15
CA VAL A 39 -19.30 3.86 6.48
C VAL A 39 -19.62 4.98 7.46
N GLU A 40 -20.81 4.96 8.00
CA GLU A 40 -21.34 6.04 8.85
C GLU A 40 -21.93 5.50 10.13
N GLY A 41 -21.96 6.36 11.13
CA GLY A 41 -22.75 6.18 12.32
C GLY A 41 -21.96 5.82 13.56
N GLU A 42 -22.72 5.62 14.61
CA GLU A 42 -22.18 5.36 15.95
C GLU A 42 -21.44 4.03 16.04
N TRP A 43 -21.93 3.01 15.36
CA TRP A 43 -21.29 1.68 15.38
C TRP A 43 -19.84 1.72 14.88
N ALA A 44 -19.60 2.49 13.82
CA ALA A 44 -18.27 2.64 13.24
C ALA A 44 -17.33 3.36 14.22
N GLY A 45 -17.83 4.40 14.88
CA GLY A 45 -17.09 5.11 15.92
C GLY A 45 -16.80 4.25 17.14
N ARG A 46 -17.66 3.29 17.46
CA ARG A 46 -17.39 2.35 18.55
C ARG A 46 -16.24 1.40 18.23
N VAL A 47 -16.08 1.05 16.96
CA VAL A 47 -14.93 0.23 16.51
C VAL A 47 -13.62 1.00 16.60
N THR A 48 -13.61 2.24 16.13
CA THR A 48 -12.39 3.06 16.02
C THR A 48 -12.09 3.87 17.30
N GLY A 49 -13.07 4.05 18.17
CA GLY A 49 -12.93 4.93 19.34
C GLY A 49 -13.10 6.41 19.02
N LEU A 50 -13.49 6.77 17.81
CA LEU A 50 -13.61 8.17 17.38
C LEU A 50 -15.00 8.78 17.60
N GLY A 51 -15.94 8.01 18.14
CA GLY A 51 -17.33 8.46 18.29
C GLY A 51 -18.08 8.37 16.96
N ASN A 52 -19.04 9.27 16.75
CA ASN A 52 -19.80 9.25 15.51
C ASN A 52 -18.91 9.65 14.32
N GLN A 53 -18.83 8.81 13.31
CA GLN A 53 -17.95 9.05 12.18
C GLN A 53 -18.65 8.86 10.83
N SER A 54 -18.08 9.51 9.81
CA SER A 54 -18.44 9.34 8.41
C SER A 54 -17.14 9.20 7.62
N VAL A 55 -16.94 8.06 6.99
CA VAL A 55 -15.74 7.74 6.22
C VAL A 55 -16.13 7.04 4.94
N GLU A 56 -15.55 7.47 3.82
CA GLU A 56 -15.69 6.74 2.57
C GLU A 56 -14.52 5.78 2.42
N ILE A 57 -14.80 4.53 2.13
CA ILE A 57 -13.77 3.51 1.94
C ILE A 57 -13.80 2.93 0.53
N ALA A 58 -12.64 2.51 0.06
CA ALA A 58 -12.47 1.76 -1.18
C ALA A 58 -11.59 0.55 -0.90
N MET A 59 -12.07 -0.63 -1.26
CA MET A 59 -11.31 -1.86 -1.14
C MET A 59 -10.65 -2.17 -2.48
N MET A 60 -9.32 -2.23 -2.50
CA MET A 60 -8.52 -2.56 -3.67
C MET A 60 -7.90 -3.95 -3.48
N VAL A 61 -7.89 -4.75 -4.54
CA VAL A 61 -7.38 -6.13 -4.49
C VAL A 61 -6.25 -6.32 -5.51
N THR A 62 -5.24 -7.10 -5.13
CA THR A 62 -4.14 -7.50 -6.03
C THR A 62 -4.63 -8.48 -7.10
N PRO A 63 -3.92 -8.60 -8.26
CA PRO A 63 -4.32 -9.50 -9.34
C PRO A 63 -4.48 -10.96 -8.90
N ASP A 64 -3.64 -11.45 -7.98
CA ASP A 64 -3.76 -12.79 -7.42
C ASP A 64 -4.88 -12.94 -6.38
N ARG A 65 -5.53 -11.83 -6.01
CA ARG A 65 -6.63 -11.73 -5.06
C ARG A 65 -6.28 -12.12 -3.61
N HIS A 66 -5.00 -12.24 -3.31
CA HIS A 66 -4.54 -12.60 -1.96
C HIS A 66 -4.33 -11.42 -1.02
N SER A 67 -4.21 -10.21 -1.55
CA SER A 67 -3.91 -9.03 -0.73
C SER A 67 -4.84 -7.88 -1.05
N ARG A 68 -5.21 -7.13 -0.01
CA ARG A 68 -6.12 -5.99 -0.14
C ARG A 68 -5.59 -4.77 0.57
N LEU A 69 -5.90 -3.61 0.01
CA LEU A 69 -5.78 -2.32 0.66
C LEU A 69 -7.18 -1.77 0.93
N GLU A 70 -7.39 -1.27 2.14
CA GLU A 70 -8.57 -0.46 2.44
C GLU A 70 -8.15 1.00 2.47
N LEU A 71 -8.55 1.74 1.44
CA LEU A 71 -8.31 3.18 1.36
C LEU A 71 -9.46 3.90 2.05
N SER A 72 -9.17 4.86 2.92
CA SER A 72 -10.18 5.54 3.72
C SER A 72 -10.02 7.05 3.62
N GLN A 73 -11.10 7.75 3.29
CA GLN A 73 -11.15 9.21 3.34
C GLN A 73 -12.15 9.61 4.40
N PHE A 74 -11.66 10.21 5.51
CA PHE A 74 -12.52 10.68 6.59
C PHE A 74 -13.22 11.98 6.19
N ILE A 75 -14.55 11.99 6.37
CA ILE A 75 -15.36 13.18 6.23
C ILE A 75 -15.59 13.78 7.63
N ALA A 76 -15.82 12.93 8.61
CA ALA A 76 -15.92 13.29 10.03
C ALA A 76 -15.53 12.10 10.90
N PRO A 77 -14.78 12.29 12.00
CA PRO A 77 -14.11 13.53 12.38
C PRO A 77 -12.98 13.88 11.39
N GLN A 78 -12.53 15.12 11.42
CA GLN A 78 -11.43 15.57 10.58
C GLN A 78 -10.13 14.84 10.93
N THR A 79 -9.29 14.56 9.94
CA THR A 79 -7.97 14.00 10.15
C THR A 79 -7.08 14.96 10.94
N ILE A 80 -6.28 14.44 11.88
CA ILE A 80 -5.58 15.27 12.87
C ILE A 80 -4.05 15.21 12.78
N ALA A 81 -3.51 14.24 12.06
CA ALA A 81 -2.06 14.05 11.97
C ALA A 81 -1.69 13.68 10.55
N ASP A 82 -0.48 14.03 10.15
CA ASP A 82 0.02 13.73 8.81
C ASP A 82 1.38 13.05 8.90
N HIS A 83 1.42 11.78 8.54
CA HIS A 83 2.63 10.97 8.53
C HIS A 83 3.04 10.53 7.11
N ARG A 84 2.36 11.06 6.08
CA ARG A 84 2.51 10.57 4.70
C ARG A 84 3.93 10.71 4.16
N THR A 85 4.63 11.76 4.54
CA THR A 85 5.98 12.06 4.06
C THR A 85 7.07 11.78 5.09
N ALA A 86 6.76 11.01 6.14
CA ALA A 86 7.75 10.65 7.15
C ALA A 86 8.96 9.96 6.52
N PRO A 87 10.18 10.18 7.05
CA PRO A 87 11.37 9.46 6.58
C PRO A 87 11.19 7.94 6.65
N VAL A 88 11.85 7.23 5.74
CA VAL A 88 11.68 5.77 5.59
C VAL A 88 12.02 4.98 6.85
N ASN A 89 12.83 5.55 7.74
CA ASN A 89 13.23 4.93 9.01
C ASN A 89 12.47 5.46 10.22
N SER A 90 11.32 6.09 10.02
CA SER A 90 10.47 6.54 11.11
C SER A 90 9.80 5.37 11.82
N LEU A 91 9.83 5.39 13.15
CA LEU A 91 9.20 4.33 13.94
C LEU A 91 7.70 4.28 13.64
N GLY A 92 7.19 3.07 13.38
CA GLY A 92 5.78 2.82 13.15
C GLY A 92 5.25 3.22 11.77
N TYR A 93 6.07 3.86 10.93
CA TYR A 93 5.66 4.19 9.56
C TYR A 93 5.66 2.93 8.70
N LEU A 94 4.59 2.73 7.94
CA LEU A 94 4.40 1.55 7.13
C LEU A 94 4.81 1.79 5.67
N ARG A 95 5.39 0.78 5.09
CA ARG A 95 5.68 0.69 3.66
C ARG A 95 4.98 -0.53 3.12
N ILE A 96 4.34 -0.39 1.96
CA ILE A 96 3.77 -1.51 1.22
C ILE A 96 4.68 -1.79 0.03
N MET A 97 5.07 -3.04 -0.16
CA MET A 97 5.87 -3.46 -1.30
C MET A 97 5.03 -4.35 -2.22
N PHE A 98 5.06 -4.02 -3.51
CA PHE A 98 4.46 -4.84 -4.55
C PHE A 98 5.54 -5.50 -5.41
N ARG A 99 5.35 -6.75 -5.74
CA ARG A 99 6.12 -7.40 -6.79
C ARG A 99 5.49 -7.06 -8.14
N VAL A 100 6.32 -6.60 -9.07
CA VAL A 100 5.88 -6.16 -10.40
C VAL A 100 6.62 -6.93 -11.48
N ASN A 101 6.08 -6.93 -12.69
CA ASN A 101 6.68 -7.68 -13.80
C ASN A 101 7.59 -6.84 -14.71
N ASN A 102 7.47 -5.52 -14.69
CA ASN A 102 8.30 -4.61 -15.50
C ASN A 102 8.46 -3.28 -14.76
N LEU A 103 9.52 -3.18 -13.97
CA LEU A 103 9.75 -2.04 -13.09
C LEU A 103 9.96 -0.73 -13.86
N ASP A 104 10.79 -0.76 -14.93
CA ASP A 104 11.10 0.45 -15.69
C ASP A 104 9.87 1.03 -16.36
N GLU A 105 9.06 0.20 -16.98
CA GLU A 105 7.81 0.60 -17.63
C GLU A 105 6.82 1.18 -16.62
N LEU A 106 6.67 0.52 -15.46
CA LEU A 106 5.78 1.00 -14.43
C LEU A 106 6.22 2.35 -13.86
N LEU A 107 7.52 2.52 -13.58
CA LEU A 107 8.07 3.79 -13.10
C LEU A 107 7.80 4.92 -14.08
N GLN A 108 7.94 4.67 -15.38
CA GLN A 108 7.65 5.65 -16.42
C GLN A 108 6.16 6.05 -16.40
N ARG A 109 5.26 5.10 -16.28
CA ARG A 109 3.82 5.38 -16.20
C ARG A 109 3.45 6.16 -14.93
N LEU A 110 4.08 5.86 -13.81
CA LEU A 110 3.78 6.51 -12.53
C LEU A 110 4.27 7.96 -12.45
N GLU A 111 5.15 8.40 -13.34
CA GLU A 111 5.62 9.80 -13.38
C GLU A 111 4.44 10.78 -13.51
N LYS A 112 3.44 10.47 -14.30
CA LYS A 112 2.24 11.32 -14.48
C LYS A 112 1.41 11.47 -13.20
N TYR A 113 1.59 10.58 -12.22
CA TYR A 113 0.97 10.68 -10.90
C TYR A 113 1.87 11.37 -9.87
N GLY A 114 3.00 11.92 -10.32
CA GLY A 114 3.94 12.62 -9.46
C GLY A 114 4.85 11.70 -8.63
N ALA A 115 4.89 10.41 -8.94
CA ALA A 115 5.73 9.46 -8.22
C ALA A 115 7.23 9.79 -8.40
N LYS A 116 7.99 9.70 -7.31
CA LYS A 116 9.43 9.98 -7.29
C LYS A 116 10.18 8.87 -6.59
N ILE A 117 11.30 8.45 -7.15
CA ILE A 117 12.20 7.47 -6.54
C ILE A 117 12.86 8.11 -5.30
N VAL A 118 12.84 7.39 -4.19
CA VAL A 118 13.41 7.88 -2.92
C VAL A 118 14.93 7.85 -2.96
N GLY A 119 15.51 6.72 -3.32
CA GLY A 119 16.94 6.54 -3.53
C GLY A 119 17.22 6.29 -5.01
N GLU A 120 17.55 5.06 -5.32
CA GLU A 120 17.78 4.62 -6.70
C GLU A 120 17.21 3.23 -6.93
N VAL A 121 17.06 2.84 -8.20
CA VAL A 121 16.78 1.45 -8.57
C VAL A 121 18.04 0.64 -8.39
N VAL A 122 17.99 -0.41 -7.58
CA VAL A 122 19.13 -1.25 -7.25
C VAL A 122 18.83 -2.68 -7.64
N GLN A 123 19.81 -3.35 -8.24
CA GLN A 123 19.76 -4.78 -8.48
C GLN A 123 20.40 -5.51 -7.30
N PHE A 124 19.64 -6.41 -6.69
CA PHE A 124 20.11 -7.26 -5.61
C PHE A 124 20.44 -8.65 -6.16
N GLY A 125 21.73 -8.90 -6.39
CA GLY A 125 22.21 -10.13 -7.02
C GLY A 125 21.52 -10.37 -8.37
N ASP A 126 21.18 -11.62 -8.65
CA ASP A 126 20.39 -12.03 -9.81
C ASP A 126 18.90 -12.27 -9.44
N VAL A 127 18.46 -11.75 -8.30
CA VAL A 127 17.16 -12.07 -7.70
C VAL A 127 16.12 -10.99 -7.98
N TYR A 128 16.44 -9.75 -7.62
CA TYR A 128 15.50 -8.63 -7.72
C TYR A 128 16.16 -7.37 -8.25
N ARG A 129 15.35 -6.57 -8.94
CA ARG A 129 15.55 -5.12 -9.08
C ARG A 129 14.48 -4.43 -8.26
N LEU A 130 14.84 -3.47 -7.45
CA LEU A 130 13.89 -2.83 -6.55
C LEU A 130 14.21 -1.37 -6.30
N CYS A 131 13.18 -0.64 -5.92
CA CYS A 131 13.29 0.74 -5.46
C CYS A 131 12.13 1.06 -4.50
N TYR A 132 12.29 2.18 -3.78
CA TYR A 132 11.18 2.81 -3.08
C TYR A 132 10.80 4.07 -3.83
N ILE A 133 9.51 4.37 -3.85
CA ILE A 133 8.96 5.59 -4.41
C ILE A 133 8.08 6.31 -3.38
N ARG A 134 7.97 7.61 -3.52
CA ARG A 134 6.86 8.37 -2.95
C ARG A 134 5.76 8.40 -4.01
N GLY A 135 4.67 7.71 -3.71
CA GLY A 135 3.52 7.60 -4.60
C GLY A 135 2.48 8.69 -4.35
N THR A 136 1.22 8.32 -4.54
CA THR A 136 0.11 9.23 -4.26
C THR A 136 0.24 9.81 -2.84
N GLU A 137 0.00 11.11 -2.69
CA GLU A 137 0.07 11.85 -1.42
C GLU A 137 1.41 11.71 -0.65
N GLY A 138 2.48 11.29 -1.31
CA GLY A 138 3.78 11.08 -0.68
C GLY A 138 3.94 9.75 0.06
N LEU A 139 2.99 8.84 -0.05
CA LEU A 139 3.05 7.52 0.58
C LEU A 139 4.24 6.70 0.08
N LEU A 140 4.90 6.01 1.00
CA LEU A 140 6.05 5.18 0.70
C LEU A 140 5.62 3.83 0.14
N ILE A 141 6.02 3.55 -1.09
CA ILE A 141 5.71 2.31 -1.80
C ILE A 141 7.01 1.65 -2.25
N GLY A 142 7.15 0.37 -1.98
CA GLY A 142 8.24 -0.45 -2.52
C GLY A 142 7.78 -1.17 -3.79
N LEU A 143 8.65 -1.22 -4.79
CA LEU A 143 8.42 -1.94 -6.04
C LEU A 143 9.59 -2.87 -6.28
N ALA A 144 9.32 -4.15 -6.52
CA ALA A 144 10.32 -5.17 -6.75
C ALA A 144 9.98 -6.01 -7.97
N GLU A 145 10.91 -6.07 -8.93
CA GLU A 145 10.81 -6.94 -10.08
C GLU A 145 11.67 -8.19 -9.84
N GLN A 146 11.02 -9.34 -9.79
CA GLN A 146 11.72 -10.61 -9.64
C GLN A 146 12.38 -10.99 -10.96
N LEU A 147 13.68 -11.24 -10.92
CA LEU A 147 14.44 -11.68 -12.09
C LEU A 147 14.14 -13.14 -12.40
N VAL A 148 14.38 -13.54 -13.64
CA VAL A 148 14.05 -14.89 -14.13
C VAL A 148 14.70 -15.95 -13.24
N ASN A 149 13.93 -16.97 -12.85
CA ASN A 149 14.33 -18.13 -12.02
C ASN A 149 14.70 -17.81 -10.57
N ALA A 150 14.50 -16.57 -10.09
CA ALA A 150 14.72 -16.25 -8.69
C ALA A 150 13.58 -16.77 -7.79
N THR A 151 13.92 -17.23 -6.59
CA THR A 151 12.97 -17.70 -5.57
C THR A 151 13.13 -16.91 -4.27
N ALA A 152 12.18 -17.06 -3.35
CA ALA A 152 12.30 -16.45 -2.03
C ALA A 152 13.53 -16.96 -1.25
N THR A 153 13.95 -18.19 -1.49
CA THR A 153 15.15 -18.79 -0.89
C THR A 153 16.40 -18.08 -1.39
N ASP A 154 16.46 -17.76 -2.69
CA ASP A 154 17.60 -17.05 -3.28
C ASP A 154 17.83 -15.69 -2.61
N VAL A 155 16.75 -15.02 -2.20
CA VAL A 155 16.83 -13.72 -1.48
C VAL A 155 17.55 -13.89 -0.14
N LEU A 156 17.27 -14.97 0.57
CA LEU A 156 17.86 -15.22 1.89
C LEU A 156 19.32 -15.64 1.78
N GLU A 157 19.69 -16.43 0.78
CA GLU A 157 21.05 -16.90 0.56
C GLU A 157 22.01 -15.79 0.11
N ASN A 158 21.53 -14.81 -0.65
CA ASN A 158 22.32 -13.67 -1.11
C ASN A 158 22.60 -12.62 -0.02
N LYS A 159 22.15 -12.82 1.22
CA LYS A 159 22.43 -11.93 2.36
C LYS A 159 23.74 -12.26 3.09
N SER A 160 24.43 -13.31 2.71
CA SER A 160 25.71 -13.70 3.30
C SER A 160 26.92 -13.10 2.58
#